data_67f19e740c4869547b11b613f752f846
#
_entry.id   67f19e740c4869547b11b613f752f846
#
_cell.length_a   1.000
_cell.length_b   1.000
_cell.length_c   1.000
_cell.angle_alpha   90.00
_cell.angle_beta   90.00
_cell.angle_gamma   90.00
#
_symmetry.space_group_name_H-M   'P 1'
#
loop_
_entity.id
_entity.type
_entity.pdbx_description
1 polymer ?
#
loop_
_entity_poly.entity_id
_entity_poly.type
_entity_poly.pdbx_seq_one_letter_code
_entity_poly.pdbx_strand_id
1 'polypeptide(L)'
;MKNISRRSFLKTGAVAAAGLTIVPGSVLGKSFGYTAPSDKLNIAGIGVGGMGRRNLANMNTENIVALCDVDWHYADKTFKDYPKAKRFKDWRVMFDEMGKSIDAIMVATPDHTHAGVTAHAITLGKHCYTQKPLTQIGRA
;
A
#
# COMPACT_ATOMS: atom_id res chain seq x y z
N MET A 1 41.96 -35.26 20.74
CA MET A 1 40.85 -34.29 20.82
C MET A 1 41.23 -33.18 21.80
N LYS A 2 41.35 -31.91 21.39
CA LYS A 2 41.65 -30.82 22.30
C LYS A 2 40.40 -30.50 23.14
N ASN A 3 40.49 -30.65 24.46
CA ASN A 3 39.42 -30.28 25.39
C ASN A 3 39.22 -28.74 25.37
N ILE A 4 38.09 -28.30 24.85
CA ILE A 4 37.71 -26.89 24.88
C ILE A 4 37.19 -26.60 26.31
N SER A 5 37.84 -25.66 27.02
CA SER A 5 37.41 -25.27 28.36
C SER A 5 36.09 -24.45 28.27
N ARG A 6 35.23 -24.53 29.30
CA ARG A 6 33.98 -23.76 29.40
C ARG A 6 34.20 -22.27 29.17
N ARG A 7 35.34 -21.74 29.69
CA ARG A 7 35.73 -20.34 29.54
C ARG A 7 36.07 -19.97 28.09
N SER A 8 36.71 -20.88 27.34
CA SER A 8 37.04 -20.69 25.90
C SER A 8 35.77 -20.76 25.05
N PHE A 9 34.82 -21.67 25.38
CA PHE A 9 33.53 -21.76 24.70
C PHE A 9 32.71 -20.45 24.85
N LEU A 10 32.62 -19.95 26.10
CA LEU A 10 31.89 -18.70 26.37
C LEU A 10 32.52 -17.48 25.68
N LYS A 11 33.87 -17.36 25.64
CA LYS A 11 34.54 -16.29 24.91
C LYS A 11 34.28 -16.35 23.41
N THR A 12 34.33 -17.53 22.81
CA THR A 12 34.09 -17.70 21.37
C THR A 12 32.61 -17.48 21.04
N GLY A 13 31.69 -17.90 21.88
CA GLY A 13 30.24 -17.67 21.74
C GLY A 13 29.87 -16.18 21.86
N ALA A 14 30.50 -15.44 22.77
CA ALA A 14 30.26 -14.01 22.95
C ALA A 14 30.75 -13.19 21.74
N VAL A 15 31.91 -13.55 21.15
CA VAL A 15 32.44 -12.89 19.94
C VAL A 15 31.57 -13.21 18.71
N ALA A 16 31.07 -14.43 18.58
CA ALA A 16 30.17 -14.80 17.49
C ALA A 16 28.81 -14.11 17.61
N ALA A 17 28.26 -13.92 18.81
CA ALA A 17 27.02 -13.22 19.05
C ALA A 17 27.13 -11.69 18.81
N ALA A 18 28.30 -11.09 19.06
CA ALA A 18 28.51 -9.67 18.81
C ALA A 18 28.59 -9.30 17.32
N GLY A 19 28.83 -10.29 16.43
CA GLY A 19 28.87 -10.08 14.97
C GLY A 19 27.54 -10.21 14.24
N LEU A 20 26.48 -10.66 14.91
CA LEU A 20 25.15 -10.86 14.34
C LEU A 20 24.10 -10.00 15.06
N THR A 21 24.19 -8.68 14.88
CA THR A 21 23.11 -7.80 15.29
C THR A 21 22.07 -7.76 14.15
N ILE A 22 21.07 -8.61 14.19
CA ILE A 22 19.89 -8.50 13.33
C ILE A 22 19.08 -7.32 13.88
N VAL A 23 19.27 -6.15 13.31
CA VAL A 23 18.43 -4.98 13.62
C VAL A 23 17.18 -5.09 12.75
N PRO A 24 15.96 -5.22 13.32
CA PRO A 24 14.73 -5.22 12.53
C PRO A 24 14.65 -3.94 11.68
N GLY A 25 14.27 -4.04 10.40
CA GLY A 25 14.17 -2.91 9.49
C GLY A 25 13.25 -1.78 10.01
N SER A 26 12.23 -2.13 10.82
CA SER A 26 11.37 -1.19 11.54
C SER A 26 12.11 -0.31 12.56
N VAL A 27 13.19 -0.82 13.16
CA VAL A 27 14.02 -0.06 14.11
C VAL A 27 14.95 0.89 13.36
N LEU A 28 15.50 0.48 12.25
CA LEU A 28 16.38 1.33 11.43
C LEU A 28 15.60 2.46 10.73
N GLY A 29 14.40 2.18 10.22
CA GLY A 29 13.56 3.18 9.54
C GLY A 29 13.16 4.34 10.45
N LYS A 30 12.68 4.04 11.64
CA LYS A 30 12.23 5.07 12.61
C LYS A 30 13.36 5.93 13.16
N SER A 31 14.56 5.37 13.30
CA SER A 31 15.71 6.11 13.86
C SER A 31 16.27 7.17 12.92
N PHE A 32 16.06 7.04 11.60
CA PHE A 32 16.61 7.95 10.59
C PHE A 32 15.54 8.71 9.79
N GLY A 33 14.28 8.71 10.24
CA GLY A 33 13.18 9.36 9.51
C GLY A 33 12.84 8.69 8.18
N TYR A 34 13.37 7.51 7.91
CA TYR A 34 13.11 6.72 6.72
C TYR A 34 12.05 5.65 7.02
N THR A 35 10.98 5.63 6.24
CA THR A 35 9.99 4.55 6.30
C THR A 35 10.48 3.36 5.48
N ALA A 36 10.67 2.21 6.12
CA ALA A 36 11.06 1.01 5.40
C ALA A 36 10.01 0.68 4.31
N PRO A 37 10.42 0.15 3.15
CA PRO A 37 9.46 -0.23 2.09
C PRO A 37 8.37 -1.20 2.56
N SER A 38 8.66 -2.04 3.55
CA SER A 38 7.72 -2.97 4.19
C SER A 38 6.68 -2.29 5.09
N ASP A 39 6.94 -1.06 5.53
CA ASP A 39 6.07 -0.30 6.43
C ASP A 39 5.13 0.65 5.65
N LYS A 40 5.28 0.72 4.33
CA LYS A 40 4.42 1.49 3.44
C LYS A 40 3.15 0.73 3.11
N LEU A 41 2.04 1.46 3.04
CA LEU A 41 0.77 0.90 2.59
C LEU A 41 0.78 0.68 1.08
N ASN A 42 0.24 -0.43 0.64
CA ASN A 42 -0.06 -0.69 -0.77
C ASN A 42 -1.43 -0.11 -1.11
N ILE A 43 -1.44 0.98 -1.84
CA ILE A 43 -2.67 1.73 -2.16
C ILE A 43 -3.11 1.43 -3.59
N ALA A 44 -4.42 1.17 -3.75
CA ALA A 44 -5.07 1.14 -5.05
C ALA A 44 -5.93 2.39 -5.26
N GLY A 45 -5.79 3.04 -6.41
CA GLY A 45 -6.61 4.17 -6.83
C GLY A 45 -7.77 3.73 -7.71
N ILE A 46 -8.98 4.20 -7.42
CA ILE A 46 -10.20 3.93 -8.21
C ILE A 46 -10.85 5.26 -8.60
N GLY A 47 -10.99 5.50 -9.92
CA GLY A 47 -11.31 6.80 -10.46
C GLY A 47 -10.11 7.74 -10.42
N VAL A 48 -9.11 7.45 -11.23
CA VAL A 48 -7.78 8.06 -11.11
C VAL A 48 -7.53 9.22 -12.08
N GLY A 49 -8.53 9.61 -12.84
CA GLY A 49 -8.53 10.87 -13.59
C GLY A 49 -8.73 12.09 -12.68
N GLY A 50 -8.53 13.30 -13.19
CA GLY A 50 -8.91 14.57 -12.55
C GLY A 50 -8.56 14.67 -11.05
N MET A 51 -9.58 14.63 -10.19
CA MET A 51 -9.44 14.72 -8.74
C MET A 51 -8.67 13.50 -8.16
N GLY A 52 -8.91 12.31 -8.69
CA GLY A 52 -8.22 11.10 -8.24
C GLY A 52 -6.71 11.20 -8.42
N ARG A 53 -6.25 11.79 -9.53
CA ARG A 53 -4.81 12.05 -9.74
C ARG A 53 -4.23 12.96 -8.66
N ARG A 54 -4.95 14.05 -8.29
CA ARG A 54 -4.51 14.97 -7.22
C ARG A 54 -4.43 14.27 -5.87
N ASN A 55 -5.42 13.44 -5.56
CA ASN A 55 -5.45 12.69 -4.30
C ASN A 55 -4.28 11.69 -4.22
N LEU A 56 -4.02 10.95 -5.30
CA LEU A 56 -2.88 10.01 -5.35
C LEU A 56 -1.54 10.74 -5.21
N ALA A 57 -1.40 11.93 -5.77
CA ALA A 57 -0.17 12.72 -5.63
C ALA A 57 0.14 13.08 -4.16
N ASN A 58 -0.90 13.23 -3.32
CA ASN A 58 -0.73 13.46 -1.88
C ASN A 58 -0.42 12.16 -1.09
N MET A 59 -0.50 11.00 -1.73
CA MET A 59 -0.22 9.67 -1.17
C MET A 59 1.09 9.07 -1.71
N ASN A 60 1.94 9.88 -2.34
CA ASN A 60 3.18 9.45 -3.00
C ASN A 60 4.26 8.92 -2.05
N THR A 61 4.08 9.09 -0.74
CA THR A 61 4.93 8.47 0.30
C THR A 61 4.70 6.96 0.39
N GLU A 62 3.55 6.48 -0.05
CA GLU A 62 3.12 5.10 0.00
C GLU A 62 3.36 4.36 -1.34
N ASN A 63 3.08 3.08 -1.40
CA ASN A 63 3.19 2.29 -2.63
C ASN A 63 1.88 2.36 -3.42
N ILE A 64 1.87 2.99 -4.57
CA ILE A 64 0.71 2.92 -5.48
C ILE A 64 0.87 1.66 -6.34
N VAL A 65 0.08 0.62 -6.03
CA VAL A 65 0.22 -0.72 -6.61
C VAL A 65 -0.79 -1.04 -7.72
N ALA A 66 -1.95 -0.39 -7.69
CA ALA A 66 -2.99 -0.58 -8.70
C ALA A 66 -3.73 0.71 -9.01
N LEU A 67 -4.18 0.86 -10.25
CA LEU A 67 -4.97 1.98 -10.75
C LEU A 67 -6.16 1.46 -11.55
N CYS A 68 -7.34 1.94 -11.23
CA CYS A 68 -8.59 1.55 -11.89
C CYS A 68 -9.33 2.78 -12.39
N ASP A 69 -9.62 2.81 -13.68
CA ASP A 69 -10.46 3.82 -14.32
C ASP A 69 -11.12 3.25 -15.55
N VAL A 70 -12.39 3.58 -15.78
CA VAL A 70 -13.13 3.16 -16.98
C VAL A 70 -12.67 3.91 -18.21
N ASP A 71 -12.27 5.17 -18.06
CA ASP A 71 -11.76 6.05 -19.11
C ASP A 71 -10.23 6.16 -19.05
N TRP A 72 -9.58 5.28 -19.77
CA TRP A 72 -8.12 5.25 -19.83
C TRP A 72 -7.49 6.46 -20.53
N HIS A 73 -8.24 7.11 -21.42
CA HIS A 73 -7.77 8.33 -22.06
C HIS A 73 -7.74 9.49 -21.06
N TYR A 74 -8.79 9.65 -20.26
CA TYR A 74 -8.85 10.66 -19.20
C TYR A 74 -7.83 10.39 -18.07
N ALA A 75 -7.57 9.13 -17.76
CA ALA A 75 -6.62 8.69 -16.73
C ALA A 75 -5.16 8.55 -17.23
N ASP A 76 -4.87 8.78 -18.51
CA ASP A 76 -3.55 8.52 -19.14
C ASP A 76 -2.38 9.17 -18.40
N LYS A 77 -2.56 10.42 -17.96
CA LYS A 77 -1.53 11.13 -17.19
C LYS A 77 -1.19 10.43 -15.89
N THR A 78 -2.20 9.91 -15.17
CA THR A 78 -1.98 9.18 -13.92
C THR A 78 -1.29 7.85 -14.18
N PHE A 79 -1.64 7.16 -15.24
CA PHE A 79 -0.95 5.93 -15.64
C PHE A 79 0.53 6.15 -16.00
N LYS A 80 0.87 7.33 -16.52
CA LYS A 80 2.27 7.72 -16.78
C LYS A 80 3.01 8.09 -15.50
N ASP A 81 2.33 8.70 -14.53
CA ASP A 81 2.93 9.06 -13.23
C ASP A 81 3.28 7.80 -12.41
N TYR A 82 2.50 6.71 -12.55
CA TYR A 82 2.70 5.47 -11.81
C TYR A 82 2.87 4.25 -12.74
N PRO A 83 3.95 4.17 -13.50
CA PRO A 83 4.14 3.15 -14.55
C PRO A 83 4.25 1.72 -14.00
N LYS A 84 4.57 1.55 -12.72
CA LYS A 84 4.68 0.24 -12.05
C LYS A 84 3.34 -0.28 -11.53
N ALA A 85 2.33 0.58 -11.40
CA ALA A 85 1.02 0.19 -10.93
C ALA A 85 0.26 -0.62 -11.99
N LYS A 86 -0.37 -1.72 -11.59
CA LYS A 86 -1.20 -2.52 -12.48
C LYS A 86 -2.49 -1.76 -12.81
N ARG A 87 -2.95 -1.85 -14.06
CA ARG A 87 -4.08 -1.05 -14.57
C ARG A 87 -5.30 -1.91 -14.76
N PHE A 88 -6.46 -1.40 -14.37
CA PHE A 88 -7.74 -2.08 -14.46
C PHE A 88 -8.82 -1.15 -15.01
N LYS A 89 -9.81 -1.71 -15.71
CA LYS A 89 -11.05 -1.00 -16.10
C LYS A 89 -12.17 -1.19 -15.10
N ASP A 90 -12.20 -2.35 -14.45
CA ASP A 90 -13.20 -2.70 -13.44
C ASP A 90 -12.52 -2.96 -12.09
N TRP A 91 -12.99 -2.25 -11.08
CA TRP A 91 -12.48 -2.37 -9.71
C TRP A 91 -12.75 -3.76 -9.09
N ARG A 92 -13.78 -4.47 -9.54
CA ARG A 92 -14.09 -5.82 -9.07
C ARG A 92 -12.98 -6.78 -9.48
N VAL A 93 -12.61 -6.73 -10.76
CA VAL A 93 -11.49 -7.52 -11.30
C VAL A 93 -10.18 -7.16 -10.57
N MET A 94 -9.97 -5.88 -10.27
CA MET A 94 -8.81 -5.46 -9.49
C MET A 94 -8.79 -6.11 -8.10
N PHE A 95 -9.91 -6.16 -7.38
CA PHE A 95 -9.98 -6.83 -6.08
C PHE A 95 -9.83 -8.34 -6.19
N ASP A 96 -10.41 -8.97 -7.20
CA ASP A 96 -10.27 -10.41 -7.43
C ASP A 96 -8.82 -10.81 -7.66
N GLU A 97 -8.07 -10.02 -8.43
CA GLU A 97 -6.68 -10.32 -8.77
C GLU A 97 -5.66 -9.85 -7.72
N MET A 98 -5.89 -8.69 -7.10
CA MET A 98 -4.90 -8.03 -6.24
C MET A 98 -5.38 -7.77 -4.81
N GLY A 99 -6.59 -8.16 -4.44
CA GLY A 99 -7.17 -7.82 -3.13
C GLY A 99 -6.28 -8.20 -1.95
N LYS A 100 -5.53 -9.30 -2.02
CA LYS A 100 -4.61 -9.72 -0.94
C LYS A 100 -3.39 -8.81 -0.79
N SER A 101 -2.98 -8.11 -1.84
CA SER A 101 -1.81 -7.23 -1.86
C SER A 101 -2.14 -5.76 -1.69
N ILE A 102 -3.42 -5.39 -1.58
CA ILE A 102 -3.89 -4.04 -1.36
C ILE A 102 -4.22 -3.87 0.13
N ASP A 103 -3.67 -2.83 0.76
CA ASP A 103 -3.96 -2.47 2.16
C ASP A 103 -5.02 -1.39 2.26
N ALA A 104 -4.99 -0.43 1.33
CA ALA A 104 -5.89 0.71 1.32
C ALA A 104 -6.36 1.06 -0.10
N ILE A 105 -7.52 1.71 -0.19
CA ILE A 105 -8.04 2.25 -1.44
C ILE A 105 -8.27 3.75 -1.36
N MET A 106 -8.07 4.41 -2.49
CA MET A 106 -8.50 5.80 -2.73
C MET A 106 -9.58 5.77 -3.79
N VAL A 107 -10.76 6.29 -3.47
CA VAL A 107 -11.95 6.34 -4.36
C VAL A 107 -12.26 7.78 -4.72
N ALA A 108 -12.21 8.09 -6.02
CA ALA A 108 -12.57 9.40 -6.57
C ALA A 108 -13.33 9.25 -7.91
N THR A 109 -14.20 8.27 -7.96
CA THR A 109 -15.15 8.02 -9.03
C THR A 109 -16.28 9.06 -9.03
N PRO A 110 -17.26 9.02 -9.95
CA PRO A 110 -18.49 9.77 -9.81
C PRO A 110 -19.27 9.41 -8.53
N ASP A 111 -19.93 10.39 -7.95
CA ASP A 111 -20.57 10.34 -6.61
C ASP A 111 -21.43 9.08 -6.36
N HIS A 112 -22.21 8.67 -7.37
CA HIS A 112 -23.14 7.54 -7.26
C HIS A 112 -22.44 6.18 -7.09
N THR A 113 -21.14 6.08 -7.36
CA THR A 113 -20.36 4.83 -7.24
C THR A 113 -19.55 4.74 -5.95
N HIS A 114 -19.38 5.86 -5.22
CA HIS A 114 -18.56 5.92 -4.00
C HIS A 114 -18.98 4.87 -2.98
N ALA A 115 -20.26 4.82 -2.64
CA ALA A 115 -20.77 3.91 -1.62
C ALA A 115 -20.52 2.43 -1.96
N GLY A 116 -20.78 2.03 -3.21
CA GLY A 116 -20.64 0.62 -3.63
C GLY A 116 -19.20 0.14 -3.55
N VAL A 117 -18.27 0.94 -4.08
CA VAL A 117 -16.84 0.61 -4.04
C VAL A 117 -16.30 0.59 -2.61
N THR A 118 -16.65 1.60 -1.82
CA THR A 118 -16.19 1.73 -0.44
C THR A 118 -16.73 0.60 0.43
N ALA A 119 -18.03 0.29 0.33
CA ALA A 119 -18.64 -0.82 1.08
C ALA A 119 -17.96 -2.16 0.76
N HIS A 120 -17.73 -2.44 -0.53
CA HIS A 120 -17.02 -3.66 -0.94
C HIS A 120 -15.61 -3.74 -0.34
N ALA A 121 -14.84 -2.66 -0.40
CA ALA A 121 -13.50 -2.64 0.17
C ALA A 121 -13.49 -2.85 1.69
N ILE A 122 -14.46 -2.26 2.40
CA ILE A 122 -14.62 -2.46 3.85
C ILE A 122 -14.93 -3.92 4.17
N THR A 123 -15.80 -4.60 3.40
CA THR A 123 -16.06 -6.04 3.60
C THR A 123 -14.81 -6.91 3.41
N LEU A 124 -13.86 -6.45 2.62
CA LEU A 124 -12.56 -7.09 2.45
C LEU A 124 -11.50 -6.64 3.49
N GLY A 125 -11.90 -5.86 4.50
CA GLY A 125 -11.01 -5.38 5.56
C GLY A 125 -9.99 -4.33 5.11
N LYS A 126 -10.27 -3.58 4.02
CA LYS A 126 -9.36 -2.56 3.50
C LYS A 126 -9.61 -1.20 4.12
N HIS A 127 -8.55 -0.41 4.32
CA HIS A 127 -8.68 0.99 4.63
C HIS A 127 -9.20 1.77 3.42
N CYS A 128 -10.05 2.78 3.66
CA CYS A 128 -10.69 3.52 2.58
C CYS A 128 -10.55 5.04 2.77
N TYR A 129 -10.06 5.70 1.73
CA TYR A 129 -10.19 7.13 1.54
C TYR A 129 -11.14 7.36 0.38
N THR A 130 -12.30 7.94 0.65
CA THR A 130 -13.33 8.17 -0.37
C THR A 130 -13.64 9.66 -0.48
N GLN A 131 -13.76 10.15 -1.71
CA GLN A 131 -14.15 11.52 -1.97
C GLN A 131 -15.58 11.79 -1.48
N LYS A 132 -15.85 13.05 -1.18
CA LYS A 132 -17.20 13.52 -0.79
C LYS A 132 -18.09 13.65 -2.04
N PRO A 133 -19.39 13.44 -1.91
CA PRO A 133 -20.07 12.85 -0.76
C PRO A 133 -19.84 11.34 -0.69
N LEU A 134 -19.76 10.79 0.51
CA LEU A 134 -19.56 9.33 0.67
C LEU A 134 -20.72 8.54 0.07
N THR A 135 -21.93 9.04 0.26
CA THR A 135 -23.14 8.46 -0.31
C THR A 135 -23.99 9.55 -0.94
N GLN A 136 -24.45 9.31 -2.15
CA GLN A 136 -25.49 10.11 -2.77
C GLN A 136 -26.71 9.18 -2.97
N ILE A 137 -27.68 9.28 -2.08
CA ILE A 137 -28.95 8.58 -2.23
C ILE A 137 -29.88 9.58 -2.92
N GLY A 138 -30.16 9.34 -4.20
CA GLY A 138 -31.17 10.08 -4.93
C GLY A 138 -32.59 9.76 -4.42
N ARG A 139 -32.84 10.10 -3.18
CA ARG A 139 -34.18 10.16 -2.63
C ARG A 139 -34.46 11.62 -2.32
N ALA A 140 -35.19 12.26 -3.22
CA ALA A 140 -36.07 13.35 -2.85
C ALA A 140 -37.21 12.79 -2.03
#